data_ef2de1fb98e1088d6176f688df6caf4b
#
_entry.id   ef2de1fb98e1088d6176f688df6caf4b
#
_cell.length_a   1.000
_cell.length_b   1.000
_cell.length_c   1.000
_cell.angle_alpha   90.00
_cell.angle_beta   90.00
_cell.angle_gamma   90.00
#
_symmetry.space_group_name_H-M   'P 1'
#
loop_
_entity.id
_entity.type
_entity.pdbx_description
1 polymer ?
#
loop_
_entity_poly.entity_id
_entity_poly.type
_entity_poly.pdbx_seq_one_letter_code
_entity_poly.pdbx_strand_id
1 'polypeptide(L)'
;EERAAVDSIVSEQLTYFLEQNPAVAKVMCEKSILAQRARAAARKARDLTRRKSALDGMALPGKLADCSDKNPENCEIYIVEGDSARSRATQAILPLRGKILNVEKARMDKVYANAEIKAMITAFGTGIHDDFDISKLRYHKIIIMTDADVDGAHISTLLLTFIYRFMPELIKQGYVYLAQPPLYKIEKNKKVWYAYSDEELNSILMDIGRDNSN
;
A
#
# COMPACT_ATOMS: atom_id res chain seq x y z
N GLU A 1 -17.36 -28.99 -36.66
CA GLU A 1 -16.66 -30.28 -36.79
C GLU A 1 -15.15 -30.11 -36.60
N GLU A 2 -14.49 -29.20 -37.30
CA GLU A 2 -13.04 -28.99 -37.24
C GLU A 2 -12.54 -28.65 -35.80
N ARG A 3 -13.29 -27.84 -35.08
CA ARG A 3 -12.92 -27.42 -33.69
C ARG A 3 -12.94 -28.62 -32.72
N ALA A 4 -13.89 -29.51 -32.87
CA ALA A 4 -14.00 -30.72 -32.03
C ALA A 4 -12.88 -31.73 -32.34
N ALA A 5 -12.47 -31.84 -33.59
CA ALA A 5 -11.35 -32.68 -34.00
C ALA A 5 -10.00 -32.17 -33.47
N VAL A 6 -9.78 -30.86 -33.52
CA VAL A 6 -8.57 -30.22 -32.96
C VAL A 6 -8.53 -30.39 -31.44
N ASP A 7 -9.64 -30.15 -30.75
CA ASP A 7 -9.76 -30.35 -29.29
C ASP A 7 -9.45 -31.79 -28.85
N SER A 8 -9.93 -32.77 -29.61
CA SER A 8 -9.65 -34.18 -29.32
C SER A 8 -8.17 -34.52 -29.48
N ILE A 9 -7.54 -34.11 -30.59
CA ILE A 9 -6.14 -34.39 -30.86
C ILE A 9 -5.24 -33.69 -29.87
N VAL A 10 -5.50 -32.42 -29.56
CA VAL A 10 -4.70 -31.64 -28.62
C VAL A 10 -4.83 -32.25 -27.20
N SER A 11 -6.02 -32.62 -26.77
CA SER A 11 -6.24 -33.22 -25.46
C SER A 11 -5.51 -34.56 -25.33
N GLU A 12 -5.57 -35.41 -26.34
CA GLU A 12 -4.88 -36.72 -26.35
C GLU A 12 -3.36 -36.55 -26.30
N GLN A 13 -2.79 -35.70 -27.16
CA GLN A 13 -1.35 -35.48 -27.22
C GLN A 13 -0.82 -34.79 -25.96
N LEU A 14 -1.58 -33.85 -25.41
CA LEU A 14 -1.21 -33.20 -24.17
C LEU A 14 -1.27 -34.16 -22.96
N THR A 15 -2.27 -35.00 -22.89
CA THR A 15 -2.38 -36.03 -21.84
C THR A 15 -1.19 -36.97 -21.91
N TYR A 16 -0.87 -37.50 -23.07
CA TYR A 16 0.28 -38.38 -23.30
C TYR A 16 1.61 -37.69 -22.91
N PHE A 17 1.81 -36.43 -23.30
CA PHE A 17 2.98 -35.68 -22.93
C PHE A 17 3.12 -35.49 -21.42
N LEU A 18 2.03 -35.14 -20.71
CA LEU A 18 2.03 -34.91 -19.28
C LEU A 18 2.24 -36.21 -18.49
N GLU A 19 1.72 -37.32 -18.96
CA GLU A 19 1.96 -38.65 -18.36
C GLU A 19 3.44 -39.07 -18.48
N GLN A 20 4.08 -38.74 -19.58
CA GLN A 20 5.52 -38.98 -19.75
C GLN A 20 6.41 -38.00 -19.02
N ASN A 21 5.88 -36.82 -18.64
CA ASN A 21 6.62 -35.77 -17.98
C ASN A 21 5.95 -35.32 -16.65
N PRO A 22 5.93 -36.19 -15.62
CA PRO A 22 5.20 -35.92 -14.39
C PRO A 22 5.72 -34.70 -13.62
N ALA A 23 7.00 -34.38 -13.74
CA ALA A 23 7.56 -33.17 -13.15
C ALA A 23 6.99 -31.89 -13.77
N VAL A 24 6.80 -31.86 -15.09
CA VAL A 24 6.18 -30.76 -15.83
C VAL A 24 4.70 -30.63 -15.44
N ALA A 25 3.98 -31.75 -15.43
CA ALA A 25 2.58 -31.82 -15.03
C ALA A 25 2.38 -31.26 -13.61
N LYS A 26 3.22 -31.65 -12.67
CA LYS A 26 3.20 -31.15 -11.29
C LYS A 26 3.37 -29.64 -11.23
N VAL A 27 4.36 -29.07 -11.91
CA VAL A 27 4.62 -27.62 -11.95
C VAL A 27 3.45 -26.86 -12.59
N MET A 28 2.86 -27.40 -13.66
CA MET A 28 1.69 -26.79 -14.30
C MET A 28 0.47 -26.78 -13.38
N CYS A 29 0.19 -27.89 -12.69
CA CYS A 29 -0.88 -27.98 -11.71
C CYS A 29 -0.66 -27.02 -10.53
N GLU A 30 0.53 -26.97 -9.98
CA GLU A 30 0.88 -26.06 -8.88
C GLU A 30 0.69 -24.59 -9.27
N LYS A 31 1.16 -24.19 -10.45
CA LYS A 31 0.95 -22.82 -10.97
C LYS A 31 -0.52 -22.51 -11.22
N SER A 32 -1.28 -23.47 -11.75
CA SER A 32 -2.71 -23.30 -12.00
C SER A 32 -3.50 -23.14 -10.70
N ILE A 33 -3.20 -23.94 -9.68
CA ILE A 33 -3.80 -23.83 -8.34
C ILE A 33 -3.44 -22.47 -7.69
N LEU A 34 -2.20 -22.05 -7.82
CA LEU A 34 -1.76 -20.74 -7.34
C LEU A 34 -2.51 -19.58 -8.00
N ALA A 35 -2.63 -19.62 -9.32
CA ALA A 35 -3.37 -18.62 -10.08
C ALA A 35 -4.87 -18.62 -9.74
N GLN A 36 -5.47 -19.78 -9.50
CA GLN A 36 -6.85 -19.88 -9.04
C GLN A 36 -7.03 -19.27 -7.64
N ARG A 37 -6.15 -19.60 -6.70
CA ARG A 37 -6.19 -19.04 -5.33
C ARG A 37 -6.00 -17.53 -5.34
N ALA A 38 -5.07 -17.01 -6.14
CA ALA A 38 -4.85 -15.58 -6.29
C ALA A 38 -6.09 -14.87 -6.84
N ARG A 39 -6.72 -15.44 -7.91
CA ARG A 39 -7.98 -14.90 -8.48
C ARG A 39 -9.13 -14.95 -7.49
N ALA A 40 -9.26 -16.03 -6.71
CA ALA A 40 -10.30 -16.14 -5.69
C ALA A 40 -10.11 -15.13 -4.56
N ALA A 41 -8.85 -14.93 -4.11
CA ALA A 41 -8.53 -13.93 -3.09
C ALA A 41 -8.76 -12.50 -3.60
N ALA A 42 -8.38 -12.20 -4.85
CA ALA A 42 -8.65 -10.92 -5.50
C ALA A 42 -10.16 -10.65 -5.62
N ARG A 43 -10.94 -11.67 -6.04
CA ARG A 43 -12.40 -11.56 -6.10
C ARG A 43 -13.00 -11.30 -4.72
N LYS A 44 -12.55 -12.00 -3.69
CA LYS A 44 -13.00 -11.78 -2.30
C LYS A 44 -12.66 -10.39 -1.79
N ALA A 45 -11.47 -9.88 -2.09
CA ALA A 45 -11.08 -8.50 -1.76
C ALA A 45 -11.97 -7.48 -2.48
N ARG A 46 -12.24 -7.69 -3.77
CA ARG A 46 -13.19 -6.92 -4.59
C ARG A 46 -14.59 -6.87 -4.00
N ASP A 47 -15.14 -8.05 -3.69
CA ASP A 47 -16.49 -8.17 -3.14
C ASP A 47 -16.62 -7.48 -1.78
N LEU A 48 -15.56 -7.48 -0.98
CA LEU A 48 -15.49 -6.73 0.27
C LEU A 48 -15.50 -5.22 0.03
N THR A 49 -14.77 -4.74 -0.98
CA THR A 49 -14.74 -3.31 -1.36
C THR A 49 -16.08 -2.88 -1.96
N ARG A 50 -16.64 -3.69 -2.87
CA ARG A 50 -17.91 -3.39 -3.56
C ARG A 50 -19.14 -3.47 -2.64
N ARG A 51 -19.19 -4.42 -1.70
CA ARG A 51 -20.27 -4.48 -0.69
C ARG A 51 -20.25 -3.29 0.24
N LYS A 52 -19.06 -2.73 0.52
CA LYS A 52 -18.90 -1.53 1.37
C LYS A 52 -19.25 -0.24 0.65
N SER A 53 -19.08 -0.15 -0.67
CA SER A 53 -19.51 1.01 -1.45
C SER A 53 -21.01 1.02 -1.75
N ALA A 54 -21.69 -0.15 -1.69
CA ALA A 54 -23.14 -0.27 -1.89
C ALA A 54 -23.94 -0.05 -0.59
N LEU A 55 -23.27 -0.06 0.56
CA LEU A 55 -23.84 0.23 1.88
C LEU A 55 -23.13 1.47 2.44
N ASP A 56 -23.60 2.63 2.00
CA ASP A 56 -23.21 3.92 2.57
C ASP A 56 -23.41 3.86 4.11
N GLY A 57 -22.36 3.57 4.85
CA GLY A 57 -22.36 3.54 6.30
C GLY A 57 -21.69 2.36 7.02
N MET A 58 -21.15 1.34 6.35
CA MET A 58 -20.56 0.19 7.05
C MET A 58 -19.10 -0.10 6.70
N ALA A 59 -18.26 0.21 7.68
CA ALA A 59 -16.97 -0.36 8.00
C ALA A 59 -15.86 -0.16 6.96
N LEU A 60 -15.37 1.05 6.87
CA LEU A 60 -13.95 1.31 6.65
C LEU A 60 -13.10 0.39 7.55
N PRO A 61 -11.86 0.04 7.17
CA PRO A 61 -11.02 -0.78 8.04
C PRO A 61 -11.11 -0.22 9.45
N GLY A 62 -11.35 -1.04 10.46
CA GLY A 62 -11.52 -0.58 11.84
C GLY A 62 -10.35 0.21 12.42
N LYS A 63 -9.29 0.36 11.63
CA LYS A 63 -8.09 1.15 11.90
C LYS A 63 -8.10 2.53 11.22
N LEU A 64 -8.91 2.74 10.18
CA LEU A 64 -8.94 4.01 9.45
C LEU A 64 -9.72 5.05 10.24
N ALA A 65 -9.04 6.08 10.70
CA ALA A 65 -9.68 7.31 11.14
C ALA A 65 -9.90 8.19 9.90
N ASP A 66 -11.10 8.12 9.31
CA ASP A 66 -11.44 8.82 8.08
C ASP A 66 -11.65 10.32 8.29
N CYS A 67 -11.53 11.10 7.23
CA CYS A 67 -11.86 12.52 7.21
C CYS A 67 -13.37 12.72 6.92
N SER A 68 -13.88 13.88 7.27
CA SER A 68 -15.31 14.20 7.07
C SER A 68 -15.62 14.83 5.72
N ASP A 69 -14.63 15.42 5.05
CA ASP A 69 -14.78 15.95 3.69
C ASP A 69 -14.92 14.77 2.70
N LYS A 70 -15.81 14.92 1.72
CA LYS A 70 -16.09 13.91 0.69
C LYS A 70 -15.47 14.26 -0.67
N ASN A 71 -14.91 15.47 -0.82
CA ASN A 71 -14.22 15.83 -2.05
C ASN A 71 -12.78 15.31 -2.03
N PRO A 72 -12.41 14.32 -2.88
CA PRO A 72 -11.06 13.73 -2.88
C PRO A 72 -9.93 14.75 -3.08
N GLU A 73 -10.18 15.84 -3.79
CA GLU A 73 -9.18 16.89 -4.04
C GLU A 73 -8.73 17.61 -2.77
N ASN A 74 -9.62 17.70 -1.78
CA ASN A 74 -9.33 18.30 -0.49
C ASN A 74 -8.78 17.29 0.51
N CYS A 75 -8.90 15.99 0.23
CA CYS A 75 -8.63 14.93 1.19
C CYS A 75 -7.21 14.38 1.05
N GLU A 76 -6.59 14.17 2.19
CA GLU A 76 -5.29 13.56 2.36
C GLU A 76 -5.42 12.31 3.25
N ILE A 77 -4.70 11.25 2.95
CA ILE A 77 -4.55 10.10 3.84
C ILE A 77 -3.10 9.95 4.27
N TYR A 78 -2.89 9.89 5.58
CA TYR A 78 -1.59 9.62 6.18
C TYR A 78 -1.49 8.15 6.54
N ILE A 79 -0.53 7.46 5.97
CA ILE A 79 -0.16 6.10 6.33
C ILE A 79 0.94 6.23 7.37
N VAL A 80 0.65 5.88 8.62
CA VAL A 80 1.55 6.11 9.75
C VAL A 80 1.92 4.82 10.45
N GLU A 81 3.10 4.78 11.04
CA GLU A 81 3.51 3.71 11.95
C GLU A 81 2.94 3.98 13.36
N GLY A 82 2.23 2.99 13.92
CA GLY A 82 1.61 3.09 15.25
C GLY A 82 0.25 3.78 15.29
N ASP A 83 -0.32 3.92 16.52
CA ASP A 83 -1.75 4.26 16.74
C ASP A 83 -2.02 5.70 17.19
N SER A 84 -1.07 6.61 17.19
CA SER A 84 -1.12 7.86 17.97
C SER A 84 -1.69 9.09 17.27
N ALA A 85 -2.20 8.99 16.06
CA ALA A 85 -2.66 10.15 15.30
C ALA A 85 -4.20 10.27 15.27
N ARG A 86 -4.72 11.51 15.25
CA ARG A 86 -6.15 11.81 15.12
C ARG A 86 -6.47 12.43 13.77
N SER A 87 -7.54 11.97 13.13
CA SER A 87 -8.04 12.54 11.89
C SER A 87 -8.56 13.98 12.07
N ARG A 88 -8.57 14.73 10.98
CA ARG A 88 -9.15 16.09 10.86
C ARG A 88 -10.16 16.10 9.72
N ALA A 89 -10.79 17.26 9.50
CA ALA A 89 -11.84 17.39 8.47
C ALA A 89 -11.40 16.90 7.08
N THR A 90 -10.17 17.18 6.67
CA THR A 90 -9.60 16.81 5.37
C THR A 90 -8.47 15.77 5.45
N GLN A 91 -8.10 15.35 6.67
CA GLN A 91 -6.96 14.46 6.91
C GLN A 91 -7.43 13.16 7.52
N ALA A 92 -7.36 12.08 6.77
CA ALA A 92 -7.58 10.73 7.23
C ALA A 92 -6.26 10.10 7.69
N ILE A 93 -6.33 9.14 8.62
CA ILE A 93 -5.17 8.46 9.16
C ILE A 93 -5.39 6.96 9.11
N LEU A 94 -4.45 6.27 8.47
CA LEU A 94 -4.39 4.82 8.43
C LEU A 94 -3.15 4.34 9.19
N PRO A 95 -3.29 3.92 10.44
CA PRO A 95 -2.19 3.35 11.19
C PRO A 95 -1.86 1.94 10.69
N LEU A 96 -0.58 1.67 10.49
CA LEU A 96 -0.07 0.35 10.16
C LEU A 96 0.41 -0.33 11.44
N ARG A 97 -0.03 -1.57 11.64
CA ARG A 97 0.38 -2.39 12.77
C ARG A 97 1.22 -3.56 12.30
N GLY A 98 2.48 -3.57 12.69
CA GLY A 98 3.40 -4.66 12.42
C GLY A 98 4.11 -4.58 11.06
N LYS A 99 4.79 -5.66 10.70
CA LYS A 99 5.63 -5.73 9.50
C LYS A 99 4.79 -5.74 8.22
N ILE A 100 5.10 -4.81 7.33
CA ILE A 100 4.53 -4.77 6.00
C ILE A 100 5.03 -5.96 5.18
N LEU A 101 4.14 -6.60 4.46
CA LEU A 101 4.47 -7.73 3.61
C LEU A 101 5.29 -7.27 2.40
N ASN A 102 6.44 -7.92 2.18
CA ASN A 102 7.19 -7.72 0.94
C ASN A 102 6.48 -8.42 -0.22
N VAL A 103 5.79 -7.63 -1.04
CA VAL A 103 4.97 -8.13 -2.16
C VAL A 103 5.79 -8.72 -3.30
N GLU A 104 7.08 -8.38 -3.43
CA GLU A 104 7.99 -8.96 -4.43
C GLU A 104 8.34 -10.42 -4.09
N LYS A 105 8.44 -10.73 -2.80
CA LYS A 105 8.81 -12.06 -2.31
C LYS A 105 7.60 -12.91 -1.92
N ALA A 106 6.45 -12.29 -1.72
CA ALA A 106 5.26 -12.97 -1.25
C ALA A 106 4.45 -13.57 -2.41
N ARG A 107 3.83 -14.70 -2.14
CA ARG A 107 2.83 -15.27 -3.04
C ARG A 107 1.58 -14.40 -3.06
N MET A 108 0.93 -14.29 -4.22
CA MET A 108 -0.24 -13.44 -4.43
C MET A 108 -1.41 -13.76 -3.47
N ASP A 109 -1.61 -15.02 -3.12
CA ASP A 109 -2.63 -15.40 -2.15
C ASP A 109 -2.37 -14.81 -0.75
N LYS A 110 -1.10 -14.69 -0.35
CA LYS A 110 -0.70 -14.04 0.92
C LYS A 110 -0.81 -12.51 0.84
N VAL A 111 -0.47 -11.93 -0.31
CA VAL A 111 -0.63 -10.47 -0.52
C VAL A 111 -2.08 -10.08 -0.31
N TYR A 112 -3.03 -10.77 -0.97
CA TYR A 112 -4.46 -10.50 -0.81
C TYR A 112 -5.04 -10.92 0.55
N ALA A 113 -4.37 -11.79 1.29
CA ALA A 113 -4.78 -12.18 2.65
C ALA A 113 -4.29 -11.20 3.72
N ASN A 114 -3.25 -10.42 3.44
CA ASN A 114 -2.63 -9.51 4.41
C ASN A 114 -3.60 -8.39 4.83
N ALA A 115 -3.72 -8.17 6.13
CA ALA A 115 -4.67 -7.21 6.70
C ALA A 115 -4.32 -5.75 6.35
N GLU A 116 -3.02 -5.40 6.36
CA GLU A 116 -2.56 -4.05 6.08
C GLU A 116 -2.77 -3.69 4.60
N ILE A 117 -2.46 -4.62 3.69
CA ILE A 117 -2.71 -4.46 2.26
C ILE A 117 -4.21 -4.30 1.99
N LYS A 118 -5.06 -5.12 2.60
CA LYS A 118 -6.52 -4.97 2.48
C LYS A 118 -7.01 -3.63 2.99
N ALA A 119 -6.46 -3.17 4.11
CA ALA A 119 -6.81 -1.87 4.68
C ALA A 119 -6.48 -0.72 3.71
N MET A 120 -5.31 -0.75 3.08
CA MET A 120 -4.92 0.24 2.07
C MET A 120 -5.81 0.19 0.83
N ILE A 121 -6.06 -0.99 0.26
CA ILE A 121 -6.94 -1.14 -0.91
C ILE A 121 -8.34 -0.59 -0.61
N THR A 122 -8.88 -0.92 0.56
CA THR A 122 -10.21 -0.44 0.97
C THR A 122 -10.22 1.06 1.26
N ALA A 123 -9.17 1.60 1.89
CA ALA A 123 -9.07 3.03 2.18
C ALA A 123 -8.97 3.86 0.90
N PHE A 124 -8.14 3.47 -0.05
CA PHE A 124 -7.98 4.21 -1.32
C PHE A 124 -9.22 4.12 -2.21
N GLY A 125 -9.91 2.99 -2.21
CA GLY A 125 -11.14 2.78 -2.97
C GLY A 125 -10.95 2.46 -4.46
N THR A 126 -9.73 2.55 -4.98
CA THR A 126 -9.41 2.40 -6.42
C THR A 126 -9.45 0.97 -6.95
N GLY A 127 -9.41 -0.05 -6.06
CA GLY A 127 -9.08 -1.40 -6.49
C GLY A 127 -7.59 -1.57 -6.82
N ILE A 128 -7.24 -2.68 -7.44
CA ILE A 128 -5.86 -3.03 -7.82
C ILE A 128 -5.82 -3.81 -9.14
N HIS A 129 -4.69 -3.78 -9.86
CA HIS A 129 -4.49 -4.46 -11.15
C HIS A 129 -5.60 -4.13 -12.16
N ASP A 130 -6.22 -5.15 -12.76
CA ASP A 130 -7.24 -5.02 -13.80
C ASP A 130 -8.51 -4.31 -13.33
N ASP A 131 -8.72 -4.22 -12.02
CA ASP A 131 -9.87 -3.51 -11.42
C ASP A 131 -9.53 -2.11 -10.95
N PHE A 132 -8.32 -1.66 -11.19
CA PHE A 132 -7.88 -0.33 -10.79
C PHE A 132 -8.63 0.76 -11.54
N ASP A 133 -9.29 1.63 -10.80
CA ASP A 133 -10.04 2.77 -11.33
C ASP A 133 -9.68 4.03 -10.53
N ILE A 134 -8.86 4.89 -11.14
CA ILE A 134 -8.38 6.12 -10.52
C ILE A 134 -9.51 7.08 -10.16
N SER A 135 -10.63 7.04 -10.88
CA SER A 135 -11.78 7.92 -10.63
C SER A 135 -12.44 7.67 -9.27
N LYS A 136 -12.17 6.50 -8.67
CA LYS A 136 -12.67 6.11 -7.34
C LYS A 136 -11.72 6.43 -6.21
N LEU A 137 -10.60 7.10 -6.50
CA LEU A 137 -9.64 7.50 -5.49
C LEU A 137 -10.29 8.46 -4.49
N ARG A 138 -10.21 8.12 -3.21
CA ARG A 138 -10.84 8.89 -2.14
C ARG A 138 -9.98 10.02 -1.59
N TYR A 139 -8.68 10.00 -1.87
CA TYR A 139 -7.71 10.97 -1.35
C TYR A 139 -6.72 11.33 -2.45
N HIS A 140 -6.65 12.60 -2.82
CA HIS A 140 -5.71 13.08 -3.84
C HIS A 140 -4.29 13.28 -3.29
N LYS A 141 -4.07 13.01 -1.99
CA LYS A 141 -2.73 12.91 -1.40
C LYS A 141 -2.64 11.69 -0.50
N ILE A 142 -1.74 10.79 -0.83
CA ILE A 142 -1.39 9.60 -0.06
C ILE A 142 -0.01 9.85 0.52
N ILE A 143 0.07 10.13 1.81
CA ILE A 143 1.28 10.55 2.48
C ILE A 143 1.79 9.40 3.34
N ILE A 144 2.93 8.83 2.97
CA ILE A 144 3.63 7.83 3.76
C ILE A 144 4.47 8.57 4.79
N MET A 145 4.21 8.33 6.07
CA MET A 145 4.89 8.96 7.19
C MET A 145 5.36 7.88 8.17
N THR A 146 6.63 7.57 8.12
CA THR A 146 7.32 6.60 8.98
C THR A 146 8.38 7.31 9.80
N ASP A 147 8.90 6.65 10.82
CA ASP A 147 9.97 7.18 11.65
C ASP A 147 11.25 7.42 10.84
N ALA A 148 12.07 8.38 11.27
CA ALA A 148 13.33 8.74 10.61
C ALA A 148 14.47 7.79 10.98
N ASP A 149 14.23 6.49 10.93
CA ASP A 149 15.19 5.43 11.23
C ASP A 149 15.26 4.38 10.11
N VAL A 150 16.08 3.36 10.32
CA VAL A 150 16.28 2.29 9.33
C VAL A 150 15.01 1.47 9.12
N ASP A 151 14.25 1.22 10.18
CA ASP A 151 13.00 0.45 10.09
C ASP A 151 11.92 1.24 9.35
N GLY A 152 11.78 2.53 9.62
CA GLY A 152 10.87 3.42 8.90
C GLY A 152 11.21 3.54 7.42
N ALA A 153 12.51 3.64 7.07
CA ALA A 153 12.96 3.63 5.68
C ALA A 153 12.61 2.30 4.97
N HIS A 154 12.74 1.18 5.67
CA HIS A 154 12.35 -0.13 5.15
C HIS A 154 10.83 -0.23 4.94
N ILE A 155 10.02 0.21 5.90
CA ILE A 155 8.56 0.23 5.79
C ILE A 155 8.12 1.10 4.60
N SER A 156 8.66 2.30 4.46
CA SER A 156 8.39 3.19 3.33
C SER A 156 8.70 2.53 1.99
N THR A 157 9.82 1.82 1.89
CA THR A 157 10.21 1.07 0.69
C THR A 157 9.20 -0.02 0.36
N LEU A 158 8.74 -0.79 1.35
CA LEU A 158 7.74 -1.85 1.13
C LEU A 158 6.39 -1.29 0.70
N LEU A 159 5.95 -0.16 1.27
CA LEU A 159 4.73 0.53 0.88
C LEU A 159 4.80 1.06 -0.54
N LEU A 160 5.89 1.75 -0.89
CA LEU A 160 6.11 2.25 -2.25
C LEU A 160 6.17 1.10 -3.26
N THR A 161 6.81 -0.01 -2.92
CA THR A 161 6.84 -1.22 -3.76
C THR A 161 5.44 -1.77 -3.99
N PHE A 162 4.61 -1.84 -2.95
CA PHE A 162 3.23 -2.27 -3.08
C PHE A 162 2.43 -1.34 -4.01
N ILE A 163 2.50 -0.03 -3.79
CA ILE A 163 1.77 0.95 -4.63
C ILE A 163 2.27 0.89 -6.07
N TYR A 164 3.58 0.84 -6.28
CA TYR A 164 4.16 0.77 -7.63
C TYR A 164 3.73 -0.48 -8.41
N ARG A 165 3.67 -1.62 -7.75
CA ARG A 165 3.32 -2.89 -8.38
C ARG A 165 1.83 -3.07 -8.66
N PHE A 166 0.99 -2.55 -7.78
CA PHE A 166 -0.45 -2.83 -7.80
C PHE A 166 -1.31 -1.64 -8.22
N MET A 167 -0.78 -0.41 -8.08
CA MET A 167 -1.47 0.85 -8.36
C MET A 167 -0.53 1.90 -8.96
N PRO A 168 0.22 1.59 -10.05
CA PRO A 168 1.29 2.45 -10.58
C PRO A 168 0.78 3.85 -11.00
N GLU A 169 -0.48 3.96 -11.41
CA GLU A 169 -1.07 5.23 -11.80
C GLU A 169 -1.13 6.25 -10.67
N LEU A 170 -1.21 5.82 -9.40
CA LEU A 170 -1.17 6.72 -8.25
C LEU A 170 0.18 7.47 -8.16
N ILE A 171 1.27 6.79 -8.52
CA ILE A 171 2.61 7.40 -8.55
C ILE A 171 2.77 8.29 -9.78
N LYS A 172 2.38 7.81 -10.96
CA LYS A 172 2.51 8.55 -12.22
C LYS A 172 1.74 9.87 -12.21
N GLN A 173 0.58 9.89 -11.57
CA GLN A 173 -0.25 11.09 -11.47
C GLN A 173 0.09 11.97 -10.25
N GLY A 174 1.11 11.61 -9.48
CA GLY A 174 1.63 12.44 -8.39
C GLY A 174 0.77 12.47 -7.12
N TYR A 175 -0.01 11.44 -6.87
CA TYR A 175 -0.82 11.34 -5.64
C TYR A 175 -0.07 10.79 -4.43
N VAL A 176 1.15 10.25 -4.61
CA VAL A 176 1.92 9.61 -3.53
C VAL A 176 3.05 10.52 -3.08
N TYR A 177 3.12 10.74 -1.78
CA TYR A 177 4.10 11.59 -1.11
C TYR A 177 4.82 10.81 -0.02
N LEU A 178 6.10 11.12 0.17
CA LEU A 178 6.89 10.63 1.29
C LEU A 178 7.15 11.79 2.24
N ALA A 179 6.64 11.70 3.47
CA ALA A 179 6.92 12.67 4.50
C ALA A 179 8.38 12.52 4.96
N GLN A 180 9.05 13.63 5.12
CA GLN A 180 10.40 13.69 5.69
C GLN A 180 10.31 14.34 7.08
N PRO A 181 10.26 13.55 8.17
CA PRO A 181 10.29 14.11 9.50
C PRO A 181 11.66 14.71 9.79
N PRO A 182 11.73 15.75 10.65
CA PRO A 182 13.01 16.29 11.06
C PRO A 182 13.80 15.25 11.86
N LEU A 183 15.12 15.20 11.65
CA LEU A 183 16.02 14.33 12.39
C LEU A 183 16.23 14.80 13.82
N TYR A 184 16.21 16.12 14.04
CA TYR A 184 16.51 16.74 15.33
C TYR A 184 15.46 17.76 15.71
N LYS A 185 15.05 17.74 16.98
CA LYS A 185 14.30 18.81 17.65
C LYS A 185 15.21 19.46 18.66
N ILE A 186 15.44 20.76 18.54
CA ILE A 186 16.23 21.58 19.47
C ILE A 186 15.27 22.48 20.23
N GLU A 187 15.36 22.49 21.56
CA GLU A 187 14.53 23.34 22.40
C GLU A 187 15.39 24.15 23.35
N LYS A 188 15.22 25.49 23.35
CA LYS A 188 15.88 26.42 24.26
C LYS A 188 14.95 27.58 24.57
N ASN A 189 14.76 27.91 25.86
CA ASN A 189 13.97 29.05 26.31
C ASN A 189 12.55 29.09 25.73
N LYS A 190 11.88 27.92 25.63
CA LYS A 190 10.53 27.72 25.02
C LYS A 190 10.46 27.98 23.51
N LYS A 191 11.60 28.22 22.84
CA LYS A 191 11.70 28.24 21.39
C LYS A 191 12.10 26.83 20.90
N VAL A 192 11.51 26.42 19.80
CA VAL A 192 11.75 25.10 19.20
C VAL A 192 12.25 25.31 17.78
N TRP A 193 13.32 24.59 17.42
CA TRP A 193 13.84 24.49 16.07
C TRP A 193 13.86 23.04 15.64
N TYR A 194 13.81 22.80 14.35
CA TYR A 194 13.93 21.49 13.75
C TYR A 194 15.07 21.49 12.74
N ALA A 195 15.85 20.42 12.70
CA ALA A 195 16.90 20.22 11.71
C ALA A 195 16.70 18.90 10.96
N TYR A 196 16.94 18.93 9.66
CA TYR A 196 16.77 17.81 8.74
C TYR A 196 18.12 17.20 8.30
N SER A 197 19.23 17.78 8.72
CA SER A 197 20.59 17.28 8.52
C SER A 197 21.50 17.66 9.66
N ASP A 198 22.69 17.05 9.71
CA ASP A 198 23.75 17.39 10.69
C ASP A 198 24.30 18.81 10.45
N GLU A 199 24.40 19.24 9.19
CA GLU A 199 24.83 20.58 8.84
C GLU A 199 23.85 21.64 9.36
N GLU A 200 22.55 21.39 9.18
CA GLU A 200 21.50 22.29 9.65
C GLU A 200 21.44 22.33 11.17
N LEU A 201 21.62 21.18 11.85
CA LEU A 201 21.75 21.12 13.29
C LEU A 201 22.92 21.97 13.79
N ASN A 202 24.11 21.84 13.19
CA ASN A 202 25.29 22.58 13.57
C ASN A 202 25.09 24.11 13.35
N SER A 203 24.46 24.50 12.26
CA SER A 203 24.14 25.91 11.98
C SER A 203 23.22 26.49 13.07
N ILE A 204 22.13 25.77 13.40
CA ILE A 204 21.19 26.18 14.45
C ILE A 204 21.89 26.29 15.81
N LEU A 205 22.75 25.31 16.16
CA LEU A 205 23.49 25.35 17.42
C LEU A 205 24.48 26.50 17.50
N MET A 206 25.15 26.86 16.39
CA MET A 206 26.04 28.05 16.32
C MET A 206 25.25 29.34 16.51
N ASP A 207 24.08 29.47 15.88
CA ASP A 207 23.24 30.66 16.00
C ASP A 207 22.70 30.81 17.43
N ILE A 208 22.23 29.72 18.03
CA ILE A 208 21.77 29.70 19.42
C ILE A 208 22.92 29.99 20.40
N GLY A 209 24.14 29.57 20.08
CA GLY A 209 25.35 29.84 20.86
C GLY A 209 25.78 31.31 20.81
N ARG A 210 25.68 31.94 19.64
CA ARG A 210 25.98 33.38 19.45
C ARG A 210 25.04 34.31 20.21
N ASP A 211 23.74 33.95 20.32
CA ASP A 211 22.75 34.71 21.11
C ASP A 211 23.06 34.78 22.62
N ASN A 212 23.99 33.98 23.15
CA ASN A 212 24.41 34.00 24.54
C ASN A 212 25.74 34.77 24.77
N SER A 213 26.31 35.35 23.73
CA SER A 213 27.63 36.01 23.80
C SER A 213 27.53 37.53 23.80
N ASN A 214 26.31 38.11 23.97
CA ASN A 214 26.05 39.54 24.14
C ASN A 214 25.51 39.85 25.53
#